data_434fb59cb0bdc68f979e21b361da8922
#
_entry.id   434fb59cb0bdc68f979e21b361da8922
#
_cell.length_a   1.000
_cell.length_b   1.000
_cell.length_c   1.000
_cell.angle_alpha   90.00
_cell.angle_beta   90.00
_cell.angle_gamma   90.00
#
_symmetry.space_group_name_H-M   'P 1'
#
loop_
_entity.id
_entity.type
_entity.pdbx_description
1 polymer ?
#
loop_
_entity_poly.entity_id
_entity_poly.type
_entity_poly.pdbx_seq_one_letter_code
_entity_poly.pdbx_strand_id
1 'polypeptide(L)'
;MPAPLPLAPRPYAGEAISSWVKRVATRYDIAAHHLVSHLLDGYQVSVGRTERLDHRADATLEVALGKATRFDLARIKSLRIAGDDGSASCWHRMCPAWCPVCIRGDLAHLGEVYERAIWRLGCCVLCPRHGVPLDDTCRHCTAEAPCHFRGVNGLLRLACNTCGRQVDPTLCRNGRLDDEGARVLGVRLTPSLIQRIGSLQGDALAAFGRSVPHRSWGLVPSASYLIDAIRELAVCIIVAIGTKFIPRIELPEPQAGQAISLIYEPITLASLPVYAARGVLGLVAAMLANLEPGSRSRHRWRSDPAAPIMTVMSFVETLSADGRRLLRSWAATRECPAGEALRAAMTAVEGFV
;
A
#
# COMPACT_ATOMS: atom_id res chain seq x y z
N MET A 1 32.51 -1.85 -18.51
CA MET A 1 31.16 -1.23 -18.47
C MET A 1 30.28 -1.96 -19.48
N PRO A 2 29.10 -2.44 -19.10
CA PRO A 2 28.22 -3.15 -20.02
C PRO A 2 27.80 -2.25 -21.19
N ALA A 3 27.66 -2.87 -22.37
CA ALA A 3 27.21 -2.18 -23.59
C ALA A 3 25.75 -1.71 -23.41
N PRO A 4 25.34 -0.64 -24.11
CA PRO A 4 23.94 -0.21 -24.08
C PRO A 4 23.00 -1.32 -24.54
N LEU A 5 21.88 -1.45 -23.85
CA LEU A 5 20.83 -2.42 -24.18
C LEU A 5 20.16 -2.02 -25.50
N PRO A 6 20.10 -2.89 -26.52
CA PRO A 6 19.46 -2.59 -27.79
C PRO A 6 17.95 -2.42 -27.67
N LEU A 7 17.31 -3.09 -26.71
CA LEU A 7 15.86 -3.01 -26.43
C LEU A 7 15.64 -2.51 -25.01
N ALA A 8 15.29 -1.24 -24.85
CA ALA A 8 14.94 -0.65 -23.56
C ALA A 8 13.63 0.16 -23.70
N PRO A 9 12.46 -0.44 -23.40
CA PRO A 9 11.19 0.28 -23.47
C PRO A 9 11.19 1.46 -22.50
N ARG A 10 10.57 2.58 -22.91
CA ARG A 10 10.44 3.75 -22.04
C ARG A 10 9.56 3.43 -20.84
N PRO A 11 9.87 3.99 -19.64
CA PRO A 11 8.97 3.86 -18.50
C PRO A 11 7.65 4.59 -18.77
N TYR A 12 6.55 4.00 -18.33
CA TYR A 12 5.24 4.62 -18.36
C TYR A 12 5.11 5.68 -17.25
N ALA A 13 4.16 6.60 -17.41
CA ALA A 13 3.89 7.61 -16.40
C ALA A 13 3.42 6.96 -15.08
N GLY A 14 4.11 7.26 -13.99
CA GLY A 14 3.82 6.69 -12.67
C GLY A 14 4.16 5.21 -12.49
N GLU A 15 4.89 4.62 -13.44
CA GLU A 15 5.40 3.24 -13.31
C GLU A 15 6.42 3.16 -12.16
N ALA A 16 6.38 2.07 -11.40
CA ALA A 16 7.42 1.75 -10.42
C ALA A 16 8.73 1.41 -11.13
N ILE A 17 9.86 1.82 -10.55
CA ILE A 17 11.18 1.53 -11.14
C ILE A 17 11.40 0.02 -11.25
N SER A 18 10.97 -0.76 -10.24
CA SER A 18 11.04 -2.23 -10.27
C SER A 18 10.23 -2.82 -11.41
N SER A 19 9.04 -2.29 -11.68
CA SER A 19 8.19 -2.69 -12.81
C SER A 19 8.86 -2.42 -14.15
N TRP A 20 9.43 -1.22 -14.30
CA TRP A 20 10.17 -0.86 -15.52
C TRP A 20 11.37 -1.79 -15.76
N VAL A 21 12.17 -2.07 -14.72
CA VAL A 21 13.30 -3.02 -14.82
C VAL A 21 12.80 -4.41 -15.21
N LYS A 22 11.69 -4.89 -14.64
CA LYS A 22 11.06 -6.16 -15.05
C LYS A 22 10.66 -6.14 -16.53
N ARG A 23 10.09 -5.04 -17.04
CA ARG A 23 9.72 -4.90 -18.45
C ARG A 23 10.94 -4.93 -19.36
N VAL A 24 12.01 -4.24 -18.98
CA VAL A 24 13.29 -4.30 -19.73
C VAL A 24 13.81 -5.74 -19.74
N ALA A 25 13.90 -6.40 -18.60
CA ALA A 25 14.39 -7.78 -18.49
C ALA A 25 13.55 -8.76 -19.34
N THR A 26 12.23 -8.57 -19.33
CA THR A 26 11.28 -9.41 -20.08
C THR A 26 11.51 -9.34 -21.60
N ARG A 27 12.04 -8.21 -22.16
CA ARG A 27 12.40 -8.11 -23.58
C ARG A 27 13.55 -9.02 -23.96
N TYR A 28 14.34 -9.47 -22.99
CA TYR A 28 15.46 -10.39 -23.16
C TYR A 28 15.16 -11.80 -22.65
N ASP A 29 13.92 -12.05 -22.25
CA ASP A 29 13.47 -13.33 -21.65
C ASP A 29 14.31 -13.75 -20.43
N ILE A 30 14.70 -12.78 -19.60
CA ILE A 30 15.47 -13.01 -18.37
C ILE A 30 14.73 -12.45 -17.15
N ALA A 31 15.05 -12.97 -15.98
CA ALA A 31 14.54 -12.40 -14.73
C ALA A 31 15.21 -11.04 -14.41
N ALA A 32 14.46 -10.14 -13.75
CA ALA A 32 14.95 -8.80 -13.44
C ALA A 32 16.27 -8.80 -12.64
N HIS A 33 16.47 -9.75 -11.73
CA HIS A 33 17.71 -9.85 -10.95
C HIS A 33 18.91 -10.25 -11.82
N HIS A 34 18.73 -11.05 -12.87
CA HIS A 34 19.78 -11.37 -13.82
C HIS A 34 20.18 -10.13 -14.65
N LEU A 35 19.21 -9.34 -15.09
CA LEU A 35 19.50 -8.07 -15.75
C LEU A 35 20.32 -7.15 -14.83
N VAL A 36 19.89 -6.98 -13.59
CA VAL A 36 20.59 -6.13 -12.61
C VAL A 36 21.98 -6.65 -12.31
N SER A 37 22.15 -7.97 -12.16
CA SER A 37 23.46 -8.62 -11.98
C SER A 37 24.39 -8.33 -13.16
N HIS A 38 23.90 -8.44 -14.39
CA HIS A 38 24.65 -8.10 -15.61
C HIS A 38 25.06 -6.62 -15.64
N LEU A 39 24.16 -5.71 -15.29
CA LEU A 39 24.44 -4.26 -15.27
C LEU A 39 25.47 -3.85 -14.21
N LEU A 40 25.63 -4.64 -13.17
CA LEU A 40 26.59 -4.44 -12.09
C LEU A 40 27.86 -5.30 -12.23
N ASP A 41 28.23 -5.66 -13.46
CA ASP A 41 29.45 -6.43 -13.78
C ASP A 41 29.53 -7.79 -13.05
N GLY A 42 28.40 -8.51 -12.94
CA GLY A 42 28.34 -9.87 -12.40
C GLY A 42 28.20 -9.94 -10.87
N TYR A 43 28.03 -8.82 -10.17
CA TYR A 43 27.68 -8.86 -8.74
C TYR A 43 26.41 -9.66 -8.53
N GLN A 44 26.46 -10.67 -7.69
CA GLN A 44 25.25 -11.41 -7.30
C GLN A 44 24.27 -10.49 -6.59
N VAL A 45 23.12 -10.29 -7.23
CA VAL A 45 22.07 -9.42 -6.71
C VAL A 45 20.95 -10.28 -6.14
N SER A 46 20.59 -10.02 -4.89
CA SER A 46 19.44 -10.69 -4.28
C SER A 46 18.14 -10.36 -5.04
N VAL A 47 17.24 -11.34 -5.14
CA VAL A 47 15.97 -11.22 -5.86
C VAL A 47 15.16 -9.98 -5.43
N GLY A 48 15.20 -9.59 -4.16
CA GLY A 48 14.47 -8.43 -3.64
C GLY A 48 15.14 -7.06 -3.85
N ARG A 49 16.34 -7.00 -4.47
CA ARG A 49 17.04 -5.72 -4.66
C ARG A 49 16.31 -4.79 -5.63
N THR A 50 15.67 -5.36 -6.64
CA THR A 50 14.94 -4.60 -7.65
C THR A 50 13.74 -3.87 -7.04
N GLU A 51 13.00 -4.53 -6.15
CA GLU A 51 11.84 -3.96 -5.46
C GLU A 51 12.23 -2.86 -4.47
N ARG A 52 13.43 -2.93 -3.90
CA ARG A 52 13.95 -1.88 -3.01
C ARG A 52 14.20 -0.56 -3.73
N LEU A 53 14.43 -0.57 -5.04
CA LEU A 53 14.58 0.65 -5.83
C LEU A 53 13.34 1.54 -5.80
N ASP A 54 12.17 0.99 -5.55
CA ASP A 54 10.93 1.76 -5.52
C ASP A 54 10.87 2.76 -4.34
N HIS A 55 11.62 2.50 -3.26
CA HIS A 55 11.59 3.32 -2.05
C HIS A 55 12.98 3.68 -1.50
N ARG A 56 14.05 3.07 -2.03
CA ARG A 56 15.42 3.33 -1.58
C ARG A 56 16.33 3.61 -2.77
N ALA A 57 17.09 4.69 -2.67
CA ALA A 57 18.09 5.03 -3.67
C ALA A 57 19.19 3.97 -3.73
N ASP A 58 19.56 3.57 -4.95
CA ASP A 58 20.75 2.80 -5.24
C ASP A 58 21.49 3.50 -6.38
N ALA A 59 22.33 4.47 -6.02
CA ALA A 59 23.00 5.33 -6.99
C ALA A 59 23.83 4.53 -8.02
N THR A 60 24.44 3.41 -7.61
CA THR A 60 25.22 2.56 -8.53
C THR A 60 24.33 1.91 -9.57
N LEU A 61 23.22 1.34 -9.14
CA LEU A 61 22.27 0.69 -10.05
C LEU A 61 21.52 1.71 -10.92
N GLU A 62 21.13 2.86 -10.37
CA GLU A 62 20.47 3.92 -11.14
C GLU A 62 21.36 4.46 -12.25
N VAL A 63 22.65 4.68 -11.96
CA VAL A 63 23.63 5.09 -12.97
C VAL A 63 23.85 4.00 -14.01
N ALA A 64 23.95 2.74 -13.61
CA ALA A 64 24.10 1.62 -14.52
C ALA A 64 22.87 1.48 -15.44
N LEU A 65 21.65 1.59 -14.90
CA LEU A 65 20.40 1.62 -15.67
C LEU A 65 20.37 2.79 -16.66
N GLY A 66 20.73 4.00 -16.22
CA GLY A 66 20.74 5.18 -17.07
C GLY A 66 21.66 4.99 -18.27
N LYS A 67 22.88 4.49 -18.05
CA LYS A 67 23.86 4.20 -19.12
C LYS A 67 23.37 3.10 -20.06
N ALA A 68 22.90 1.98 -19.51
CA ALA A 68 22.47 0.83 -20.29
C ALA A 68 21.22 1.12 -21.13
N THR A 69 20.28 1.88 -20.62
CA THR A 69 19.02 2.19 -21.30
C THR A 69 19.03 3.53 -22.05
N ARG A 70 20.11 4.32 -21.92
CA ARG A 70 20.23 5.69 -22.45
C ARG A 70 19.14 6.62 -21.94
N PHE A 71 18.66 6.38 -20.72
CA PHE A 71 17.70 7.25 -20.05
C PHE A 71 18.38 8.23 -19.11
N ASP A 72 17.81 9.42 -19.03
CA ASP A 72 18.25 10.43 -18.07
C ASP A 72 18.08 9.93 -16.62
N LEU A 73 19.12 10.11 -15.81
CA LEU A 73 19.15 9.72 -14.41
C LEU A 73 18.06 10.42 -13.58
N ALA A 74 17.81 11.71 -13.87
CA ALA A 74 16.75 12.45 -13.18
C ALA A 74 15.37 11.80 -13.41
N ARG A 75 15.12 11.32 -14.63
CA ARG A 75 13.89 10.62 -14.97
C ARG A 75 13.79 9.25 -14.28
N ILE A 76 14.90 8.51 -14.17
CA ILE A 76 14.93 7.24 -13.42
C ILE A 76 14.60 7.51 -11.94
N LYS A 77 15.24 8.52 -11.34
CA LYS A 77 14.98 8.94 -9.96
C LYS A 77 13.52 9.33 -9.72
N SER A 78 12.87 9.96 -10.70
CA SER A 78 11.45 10.35 -10.60
C SER A 78 10.45 9.19 -10.60
N LEU A 79 10.89 7.98 -10.91
CA LEU A 79 10.06 6.76 -10.82
C LEU A 79 9.95 6.24 -9.37
N ARG A 80 10.82 6.68 -8.45
CA ARG A 80 10.76 6.30 -7.04
C ARG A 80 9.54 6.90 -6.34
N ILE A 81 9.07 6.22 -5.30
CA ILE A 81 7.88 6.60 -4.55
C ILE A 81 8.15 7.79 -3.63
N ALA A 82 9.30 7.80 -2.97
CA ALA A 82 9.65 8.78 -1.94
C ALA A 82 11.05 9.35 -2.16
N GLY A 83 11.36 10.40 -1.40
CA GLY A 83 12.69 10.99 -1.35
C GLY A 83 13.78 10.04 -0.84
N ASP A 84 15.00 10.55 -0.76
CA ASP A 84 16.21 9.76 -0.49
C ASP A 84 16.37 9.31 0.97
N ASP A 85 15.48 9.72 1.88
CA ASP A 85 15.58 9.52 3.33
C ASP A 85 15.17 8.13 3.83
N GLY A 86 14.67 7.26 2.97
CA GLY A 86 14.22 5.91 3.33
C GLY A 86 12.97 5.85 4.21
N SER A 87 12.35 6.99 4.52
CA SER A 87 11.14 7.07 5.37
C SER A 87 9.96 6.28 4.79
N ALA A 88 9.95 6.05 3.49
CA ALA A 88 8.91 5.27 2.82
C ALA A 88 9.04 3.75 3.00
N SER A 89 10.12 3.23 3.56
CA SER A 89 10.34 1.78 3.65
C SER A 89 9.25 1.06 4.44
N CYS A 90 8.81 1.63 5.57
CA CYS A 90 7.73 1.07 6.39
C CYS A 90 6.35 1.13 5.73
N TRP A 91 6.22 1.89 4.64
CA TRP A 91 4.98 2.00 3.87
C TRP A 91 4.98 1.12 2.62
N HIS A 92 6.10 0.51 2.28
CA HIS A 92 6.26 -0.23 1.05
C HIS A 92 5.73 -1.67 1.18
N ARG A 93 4.75 -2.03 0.34
CA ARG A 93 4.19 -3.37 0.29
C ARG A 93 5.16 -4.36 -0.33
N MET A 94 5.30 -5.52 0.29
CA MET A 94 6.02 -6.66 -0.28
C MET A 94 5.23 -7.29 -1.43
N CYS A 95 3.92 -7.46 -1.26
CA CYS A 95 3.03 -7.95 -2.32
C CYS A 95 2.41 -6.77 -3.06
N PRO A 96 2.50 -6.71 -4.39
CA PRO A 96 1.94 -5.62 -5.17
C PRO A 96 0.41 -5.63 -5.10
N ALA A 97 -0.16 -4.45 -4.88
CA ALA A 97 -1.58 -4.21 -5.10
C ALA A 97 -1.80 -3.78 -6.55
N TRP A 98 -3.03 -3.88 -7.05
CA TRP A 98 -3.36 -3.51 -8.42
C TRP A 98 -4.83 -3.10 -8.58
N CYS A 99 -5.09 -2.24 -9.56
CA CYS A 99 -6.44 -1.82 -9.89
C CYS A 99 -6.96 -2.62 -11.10
N PRO A 100 -8.10 -3.34 -10.99
CA PRO A 100 -8.62 -4.13 -12.10
C PRO A 100 -8.96 -3.29 -13.34
N VAL A 101 -9.42 -2.05 -13.14
CA VAL A 101 -9.75 -1.14 -14.25
C VAL A 101 -8.48 -0.69 -14.97
N CYS A 102 -7.40 -0.36 -14.22
CA CYS A 102 -6.12 -0.03 -14.82
C CYS A 102 -5.53 -1.22 -15.60
N ILE A 103 -5.50 -2.42 -14.99
CA ILE A 103 -4.96 -3.62 -15.64
C ILE A 103 -5.71 -3.92 -16.95
N ARG A 104 -7.04 -3.80 -16.94
CA ARG A 104 -7.85 -3.96 -18.15
C ARG A 104 -7.49 -2.95 -19.24
N GLY A 105 -7.35 -1.68 -18.86
CA GLY A 105 -6.97 -0.61 -19.77
C GLY A 105 -5.55 -0.80 -20.34
N ASP A 106 -4.59 -1.22 -19.51
CA ASP A 106 -3.23 -1.51 -19.95
C ASP A 106 -3.19 -2.65 -20.97
N LEU A 107 -3.90 -3.75 -20.70
CA LEU A 107 -3.97 -4.87 -21.66
C LEU A 107 -4.59 -4.46 -22.98
N ALA A 108 -5.66 -3.65 -22.95
CA ALA A 108 -6.36 -3.21 -24.15
C ALA A 108 -5.53 -2.23 -25.01
N HIS A 109 -4.80 -1.32 -24.38
CA HIS A 109 -4.11 -0.24 -25.09
C HIS A 109 -2.62 -0.46 -25.31
N LEU A 110 -1.95 -1.18 -24.38
CA LEU A 110 -0.50 -1.39 -24.41
C LEU A 110 -0.13 -2.82 -24.76
N GLY A 111 -1.06 -3.75 -24.69
CA GLY A 111 -0.82 -5.17 -24.83
C GLY A 111 -0.03 -5.80 -23.67
N GLU A 112 0.40 -5.03 -22.68
CA GLU A 112 1.11 -5.47 -21.48
C GLU A 112 0.63 -4.66 -20.26
N VAL A 113 0.96 -5.13 -19.06
CA VAL A 113 0.63 -4.42 -17.81
C VAL A 113 1.87 -3.83 -17.17
N TYR A 114 1.69 -2.84 -16.28
CA TYR A 114 2.77 -2.33 -15.45
C TYR A 114 2.28 -1.98 -14.05
N GLU A 115 3.18 -2.05 -13.10
CA GLU A 115 2.89 -1.69 -11.71
C GLU A 115 3.06 -0.18 -11.51
N ARG A 116 2.05 0.46 -10.95
CA ARG A 116 2.16 1.88 -10.57
C ARG A 116 2.88 1.98 -9.24
N ALA A 117 3.85 2.89 -9.16
CA ALA A 117 4.64 3.08 -7.96
C ALA A 117 3.76 3.29 -6.70
N ILE A 118 2.70 4.10 -6.81
CA ILE A 118 1.80 4.39 -5.69
C ILE A 118 1.07 3.16 -5.14
N TRP A 119 0.89 2.09 -5.93
CA TRP A 119 0.25 0.87 -5.46
C TRP A 119 1.11 0.09 -4.46
N ARG A 120 2.41 0.39 -4.41
CA ARG A 120 3.35 -0.16 -3.42
C ARG A 120 3.19 0.46 -2.04
N LEU A 121 2.49 1.59 -1.91
CA LEU A 121 2.28 2.21 -0.62
C LEU A 121 1.14 1.52 0.16
N GLY A 122 1.39 1.17 1.42
CA GLY A 122 0.41 0.52 2.30
C GLY A 122 -0.86 1.35 2.52
N CYS A 123 -0.75 2.68 2.49
CA CYS A 123 -1.90 3.58 2.56
C CYS A 123 -2.68 3.69 1.24
N CYS A 124 -2.16 3.19 0.12
CA CYS A 124 -2.87 3.17 -1.15
C CYS A 124 -3.74 1.92 -1.24
N VAL A 125 -5.02 2.04 -0.92
CA VAL A 125 -6.01 0.94 -0.86
C VAL A 125 -7.15 1.11 -1.87
N LEU A 126 -7.27 2.32 -2.43
CA LEU A 126 -8.16 2.67 -3.53
C LEU A 126 -7.33 3.15 -4.71
N CYS A 127 -7.77 2.88 -5.93
CA CYS A 127 -7.13 3.43 -7.12
C CYS A 127 -7.36 4.95 -7.19
N PRO A 128 -6.32 5.81 -7.13
CA PRO A 128 -6.54 7.27 -7.20
C PRO A 128 -7.16 7.74 -8.51
N ARG A 129 -6.99 6.97 -9.60
CA ARG A 129 -7.55 7.30 -10.92
C ARG A 129 -9.02 6.89 -11.06
N HIS A 130 -9.40 5.74 -10.48
CA HIS A 130 -10.74 5.14 -10.72
C HIS A 130 -11.62 5.13 -9.47
N GLY A 131 -11.10 5.46 -8.28
CA GLY A 131 -11.84 5.40 -7.02
C GLY A 131 -12.25 4.00 -6.58
N VAL A 132 -11.88 2.96 -7.34
CA VAL A 132 -12.21 1.57 -7.00
C VAL A 132 -11.19 0.95 -6.05
N PRO A 133 -11.59 -0.04 -5.25
CA PRO A 133 -10.68 -0.80 -4.42
C PRO A 133 -9.56 -1.44 -5.23
N LEU A 134 -8.34 -1.39 -4.67
CA LEU A 134 -7.24 -2.22 -5.17
C LEU A 134 -7.46 -3.67 -4.75
N ASP A 135 -6.86 -4.60 -5.49
CA ASP A 135 -6.81 -6.03 -5.20
C ASP A 135 -5.35 -6.49 -5.12
N ASP A 136 -5.08 -7.59 -4.43
CA ASP A 136 -3.74 -8.18 -4.30
C ASP A 136 -3.77 -9.71 -4.38
N THR A 137 -4.96 -10.31 -4.50
CA THR A 137 -5.17 -11.75 -4.43
C THR A 137 -5.64 -12.37 -5.75
N CYS A 138 -5.30 -13.63 -5.95
CA CYS A 138 -5.76 -14.41 -7.08
C CYS A 138 -7.21 -14.84 -6.91
N ARG A 139 -8.04 -14.59 -7.90
CA ARG A 139 -9.46 -15.00 -7.94
C ARG A 139 -9.68 -16.40 -8.51
N HIS A 140 -8.62 -17.05 -9.03
CA HIS A 140 -8.70 -18.39 -9.61
C HIS A 140 -8.38 -19.49 -8.61
N CYS A 141 -7.61 -19.23 -7.56
CA CYS A 141 -7.30 -20.20 -6.54
C CYS A 141 -7.92 -19.80 -5.20
N THR A 142 -8.31 -20.80 -4.41
CA THR A 142 -8.93 -20.64 -3.09
C THR A 142 -7.93 -20.22 -2.00
N ALA A 143 -6.63 -20.18 -2.32
CA ALA A 143 -5.54 -19.96 -1.36
C ALA A 143 -5.26 -18.48 -1.07
N GLU A 144 -6.10 -17.53 -1.50
CA GLU A 144 -5.84 -16.08 -1.37
C GLU A 144 -4.41 -15.69 -1.73
N ALA A 145 -3.84 -16.40 -2.73
CA ALA A 145 -2.45 -16.27 -3.09
C ALA A 145 -2.14 -14.92 -3.75
N PRO A 146 -0.99 -14.30 -3.42
CA PRO A 146 -0.60 -13.04 -4.01
C PRO A 146 -0.35 -13.17 -5.51
N CYS A 147 -0.64 -12.08 -6.23
CA CYS A 147 -0.33 -11.95 -7.66
C CYS A 147 0.91 -11.07 -7.83
N HIS A 148 1.73 -11.39 -8.83
CA HIS A 148 2.97 -10.66 -9.11
C HIS A 148 3.08 -10.29 -10.59
N PHE A 149 3.77 -9.19 -10.85
CA PHE A 149 4.13 -8.78 -12.20
C PHE A 149 5.34 -9.60 -12.67
N ARG A 150 5.16 -10.40 -13.72
CA ARG A 150 6.20 -11.26 -14.29
C ARG A 150 6.21 -11.24 -15.82
N GLY A 151 7.36 -11.58 -16.42
CA GLY A 151 7.50 -11.73 -17.85
C GLY A 151 6.80 -12.99 -18.37
N VAL A 152 6.06 -12.85 -19.46
CA VAL A 152 5.46 -13.96 -20.20
C VAL A 152 5.51 -13.58 -21.69
N ASN A 153 6.20 -14.39 -22.50
CA ASN A 153 6.33 -14.17 -23.94
C ASN A 153 6.78 -12.75 -24.32
N GLY A 154 7.82 -12.25 -23.68
CA GLY A 154 8.38 -10.92 -23.95
C GLY A 154 7.57 -9.74 -23.41
N LEU A 155 6.44 -9.96 -22.72
CA LEU A 155 5.56 -8.93 -22.21
C LEU A 155 5.34 -9.09 -20.69
N LEU A 156 5.19 -7.98 -19.97
CA LEU A 156 4.88 -8.06 -18.54
C LEU A 156 3.40 -8.39 -18.33
N ARG A 157 3.14 -9.36 -17.46
CA ARG A 157 1.81 -9.85 -17.08
C ARG A 157 1.65 -9.86 -15.57
N LEU A 158 0.42 -9.74 -15.11
CA LEU A 158 0.06 -9.98 -13.72
C LEU A 158 -0.42 -11.42 -13.58
N ALA A 159 0.20 -12.21 -12.73
CA ALA A 159 -0.12 -13.62 -12.57
C ALA A 159 0.02 -14.07 -11.12
N CYS A 160 -0.75 -15.10 -10.76
CA CYS A 160 -0.72 -15.71 -9.44
C CYS A 160 0.57 -16.52 -9.24
N ASN A 161 1.19 -16.39 -8.08
CA ASN A 161 2.38 -17.16 -7.73
C ASN A 161 2.09 -18.64 -7.52
N THR A 162 0.89 -18.99 -7.04
CA THR A 162 0.53 -20.36 -6.69
C THR A 162 0.00 -21.13 -7.89
N CYS A 163 -1.03 -20.62 -8.60
CA CYS A 163 -1.62 -21.35 -9.70
C CYS A 163 -1.03 -20.98 -11.09
N GLY A 164 -0.15 -20.00 -11.16
CA GLY A 164 0.49 -19.56 -12.39
C GLY A 164 -0.41 -18.84 -13.40
N ARG A 165 -1.73 -18.81 -13.18
CA ARG A 165 -2.68 -18.17 -14.11
C ARG A 165 -2.50 -16.67 -14.13
N GLN A 166 -2.62 -16.11 -15.32
CA GLN A 166 -2.70 -14.65 -15.48
C GLN A 166 -4.01 -14.15 -14.87
N VAL A 167 -3.94 -12.97 -14.25
CA VAL A 167 -5.12 -12.31 -13.71
C VAL A 167 -6.00 -11.87 -14.86
N ASP A 168 -7.23 -12.36 -14.85
CA ASP A 168 -8.28 -11.87 -15.74
C ASP A 168 -8.99 -10.69 -15.06
N PRO A 169 -8.79 -9.46 -15.56
CA PRO A 169 -9.40 -8.29 -14.95
C PRO A 169 -10.94 -8.25 -15.10
N THR A 170 -11.52 -9.11 -15.93
CA THR A 170 -12.98 -9.22 -16.07
C THR A 170 -13.61 -10.00 -14.92
N LEU A 171 -12.88 -10.93 -14.33
CA LEU A 171 -13.30 -11.71 -13.16
C LEU A 171 -13.18 -10.93 -11.86
N CYS A 172 -12.41 -9.84 -11.88
CA CYS A 172 -12.34 -8.95 -10.72
C CYS A 172 -13.74 -8.34 -10.55
N ARG A 173 -14.35 -8.64 -9.41
CA ARG A 173 -15.67 -8.08 -9.08
C ARG A 173 -15.59 -6.57 -9.24
N ASN A 174 -16.39 -6.02 -10.17
CA ASN A 174 -16.39 -4.61 -10.57
C ASN A 174 -16.63 -3.71 -9.36
N GLY A 175 -15.58 -3.39 -8.61
CA GLY A 175 -15.61 -2.40 -7.52
C GLY A 175 -16.71 -2.60 -6.47
N ARG A 176 -17.49 -3.69 -6.51
CA ARG A 176 -18.38 -4.03 -5.41
C ARG A 176 -17.48 -4.30 -4.22
N LEU A 177 -17.57 -3.41 -3.26
CA LEU A 177 -17.04 -3.58 -1.93
C LEU A 177 -17.64 -4.87 -1.40
N ASP A 178 -16.85 -5.95 -1.48
CA ASP A 178 -17.30 -7.21 -0.93
C ASP A 178 -17.52 -6.98 0.57
N ASP A 179 -18.75 -7.12 1.00
CA ASP A 179 -19.16 -7.03 2.41
C ASP A 179 -18.33 -7.94 3.34
N GLU A 180 -17.70 -8.99 2.78
CA GLU A 180 -16.87 -9.93 3.55
C GLU A 180 -15.58 -9.31 4.06
N GLY A 181 -14.82 -8.55 3.27
CA GLY A 181 -13.62 -7.85 3.74
C GLY A 181 -13.94 -6.74 4.74
N ALA A 182 -15.10 -6.12 4.62
CA ALA A 182 -15.58 -5.13 5.57
C ALA A 182 -15.97 -5.75 6.93
N ARG A 183 -16.46 -6.98 6.93
CA ARG A 183 -16.89 -7.67 8.17
C ARG A 183 -15.73 -8.16 9.03
N VAL A 184 -14.55 -8.38 8.46
CA VAL A 184 -13.36 -8.88 9.19
C VAL A 184 -12.96 -7.94 10.33
N LEU A 185 -13.19 -6.63 10.17
CA LEU A 185 -12.89 -5.60 11.18
C LEU A 185 -14.15 -5.02 11.84
N GLY A 186 -15.33 -5.60 11.63
CA GLY A 186 -16.59 -5.04 12.09
C GLY A 186 -16.97 -3.72 11.41
N VAL A 187 -16.21 -3.29 10.42
CA VAL A 187 -16.38 -1.99 9.74
C VAL A 187 -17.19 -2.18 8.47
N ARG A 188 -18.38 -1.60 8.42
CA ARG A 188 -19.14 -1.53 7.17
C ARG A 188 -18.62 -0.38 6.32
N LEU A 189 -18.05 -0.70 5.16
CA LEU A 189 -17.57 0.30 4.21
C LEU A 189 -18.75 0.97 3.48
N THR A 190 -19.26 2.04 4.05
CA THR A 190 -20.29 2.86 3.41
C THR A 190 -19.67 3.76 2.33
N PRO A 191 -20.44 4.25 1.34
CA PRO A 191 -19.94 5.20 0.34
C PRO A 191 -19.26 6.42 0.95
N SER A 192 -19.78 6.94 2.06
CA SER A 192 -19.19 8.06 2.80
C SER A 192 -17.83 7.71 3.41
N LEU A 193 -17.69 6.52 3.97
CA LEU A 193 -16.41 6.05 4.52
C LEU A 193 -15.36 5.84 3.42
N ILE A 194 -15.78 5.28 2.27
CA ILE A 194 -14.90 5.13 1.10
C ILE A 194 -14.40 6.48 0.61
N GLN A 195 -15.27 7.47 0.52
CA GLN A 195 -14.87 8.82 0.14
C GLN A 195 -13.84 9.41 1.12
N ARG A 196 -13.98 9.13 2.43
CA ARG A 196 -13.02 9.57 3.44
C ARG A 196 -11.70 8.82 3.36
N ILE A 197 -11.73 7.50 3.15
CA ILE A 197 -10.53 6.72 2.86
C ILE A 197 -9.80 7.33 1.66
N GLY A 198 -10.52 7.66 0.58
CA GLY A 198 -9.97 8.30 -0.60
C GLY A 198 -9.35 9.67 -0.31
N SER A 199 -9.99 10.49 0.53
CA SER A 199 -9.45 11.77 0.96
C SER A 199 -8.19 11.61 1.81
N LEU A 200 -8.23 10.74 2.83
CA LEU A 200 -7.08 10.46 3.70
C LEU A 200 -5.90 9.90 2.91
N GLN A 201 -6.17 8.95 2.01
CA GLN A 201 -5.18 8.41 1.09
C GLN A 201 -4.59 9.49 0.18
N GLY A 202 -5.42 10.38 -0.37
CA GLY A 202 -4.98 11.49 -1.22
C GLY A 202 -4.00 12.40 -0.49
N ASP A 203 -4.30 12.77 0.75
CA ASP A 203 -3.45 13.62 1.58
C ASP A 203 -2.16 12.89 2.01
N ALA A 204 -2.23 11.60 2.31
CA ALA A 204 -1.06 10.77 2.57
C ALA A 204 -0.15 10.68 1.33
N LEU A 205 -0.72 10.46 0.14
CA LEU A 205 0.04 10.42 -1.12
C LEU A 205 0.69 11.78 -1.46
N ALA A 206 0.02 12.89 -1.12
CA ALA A 206 0.60 14.23 -1.26
C ALA A 206 1.82 14.41 -0.38
N ALA A 207 1.76 13.92 0.86
CA ALA A 207 2.88 13.96 1.79
C ALA A 207 4.13 13.19 1.28
N PHE A 208 3.93 12.18 0.42
CA PHE A 208 5.03 11.50 -0.28
C PHE A 208 5.51 12.22 -1.56
N GLY A 209 5.19 13.50 -1.73
CA GLY A 209 5.68 14.33 -2.84
C GLY A 209 5.00 14.08 -4.19
N ARG A 210 3.80 13.52 -4.20
CA ARG A 210 3.10 13.18 -5.44
C ARG A 210 1.88 14.07 -5.73
N SER A 211 2.14 15.38 -5.92
CA SER A 211 1.31 16.32 -6.73
C SER A 211 -0.16 16.55 -6.38
N VAL A 212 -0.64 16.22 -5.18
CA VAL A 212 -2.00 16.56 -4.74
C VAL A 212 -1.92 17.61 -3.63
N PRO A 213 -2.67 18.71 -3.70
CA PRO A 213 -2.65 19.73 -2.66
C PRO A 213 -3.02 19.14 -1.30
N HIS A 214 -2.18 19.38 -0.31
CA HIS A 214 -2.44 19.00 1.08
C HIS A 214 -3.67 19.73 1.59
N ARG A 215 -4.66 19.00 2.06
CA ARG A 215 -5.79 19.55 2.82
C ARG A 215 -5.46 19.43 4.30
N SER A 216 -5.63 20.51 5.05
CA SER A 216 -5.48 20.46 6.50
C SER A 216 -6.53 19.54 7.12
N TRP A 217 -6.10 18.53 7.86
CA TRP A 217 -6.93 17.72 8.74
C TRP A 217 -6.95 18.41 10.11
N GLY A 218 -7.71 19.48 10.25
CA GLY A 218 -7.97 20.28 11.44
C GLY A 218 -6.85 20.47 12.47
N LEU A 219 -6.43 19.41 13.12
CA LEU A 219 -5.41 19.41 14.18
C LEU A 219 -4.02 18.93 13.69
N VAL A 220 -3.87 18.55 12.43
CA VAL A 220 -2.60 18.05 11.90
C VAL A 220 -1.83 19.18 11.23
N PRO A 221 -0.78 19.72 11.86
CA PRO A 221 -0.12 20.96 11.42
C PRO A 221 0.71 20.79 10.15
N SER A 222 1.05 19.57 9.74
CA SER A 222 1.84 19.32 8.52
C SER A 222 1.59 17.94 7.93
N ALA A 223 2.02 17.74 6.68
CA ALA A 223 1.92 16.47 5.98
C ALA A 223 2.70 15.33 6.68
N SER A 224 3.86 15.63 7.28
CA SER A 224 4.62 14.63 8.04
C SER A 224 3.87 14.15 9.28
N TYR A 225 3.24 15.05 10.03
CA TYR A 225 2.41 14.67 11.17
C TYR A 225 1.21 13.80 10.77
N LEU A 226 0.62 14.03 9.58
CA LEU A 226 -0.46 13.18 9.08
C LEU A 226 0.03 11.76 8.84
N ILE A 227 1.17 11.60 8.21
CA ILE A 227 1.79 10.29 7.95
C ILE A 227 2.07 9.57 9.27
N ASP A 228 2.65 10.26 10.25
CA ASP A 228 2.93 9.68 11.56
C ASP A 228 1.64 9.30 12.30
N ALA A 229 0.61 10.16 12.29
CA ALA A 229 -0.68 9.86 12.89
C ALA A 229 -1.36 8.64 12.25
N ILE A 230 -1.35 8.53 10.93
CA ILE A 230 -1.88 7.35 10.22
C ILE A 230 -1.11 6.10 10.62
N ARG A 231 0.22 6.16 10.64
CA ARG A 231 1.08 5.04 11.02
C ARG A 231 0.78 4.57 12.44
N GLU A 232 0.78 5.48 13.41
CA GLU A 232 0.56 5.15 14.81
C GLU A 232 -0.83 4.59 15.07
N LEU A 233 -1.88 5.21 14.54
CA LEU A 233 -3.24 4.70 14.66
C LEU A 233 -3.40 3.34 14.00
N ALA A 234 -2.81 3.13 12.82
CA ALA A 234 -2.86 1.84 12.14
C ALA A 234 -2.20 0.74 12.97
N VAL A 235 -1.00 1.00 13.53
CA VAL A 235 -0.32 0.04 14.42
C VAL A 235 -1.18 -0.26 15.65
N CYS A 236 -1.77 0.76 16.28
CA CYS A 236 -2.68 0.61 17.41
C CYS A 236 -3.84 -0.34 17.09
N ILE A 237 -4.51 -0.09 15.97
CA ILE A 237 -5.66 -0.89 15.51
C ILE A 237 -5.22 -2.32 15.23
N ILE A 238 -4.12 -2.52 14.49
CA ILE A 238 -3.62 -3.84 14.12
C ILE A 238 -3.26 -4.66 15.37
N VAL A 239 -2.56 -4.07 16.32
CA VAL A 239 -2.19 -4.74 17.57
C VAL A 239 -3.43 -5.03 18.43
N ALA A 240 -4.41 -4.12 18.48
CA ALA A 240 -5.64 -4.33 19.23
C ALA A 240 -6.52 -5.46 18.67
N ILE A 241 -6.52 -5.65 17.34
CA ILE A 241 -7.21 -6.76 16.67
C ILE A 241 -6.56 -8.11 17.03
N GLY A 242 -5.24 -8.09 17.23
CA GLY A 242 -4.45 -9.29 17.51
C GLY A 242 -4.16 -10.13 16.26
N THR A 243 -3.29 -11.12 16.43
CA THR A 243 -2.79 -11.97 15.34
C THR A 243 -3.84 -12.89 14.70
N LYS A 244 -5.01 -13.04 15.30
CA LYS A 244 -6.08 -13.94 14.82
C LYS A 244 -6.63 -13.53 13.44
N PHE A 245 -6.50 -12.26 13.05
CA PHE A 245 -7.02 -11.71 11.81
C PHE A 245 -5.93 -11.35 10.78
N ILE A 246 -4.66 -11.55 11.13
CA ILE A 246 -3.58 -11.44 10.17
C ILE A 246 -3.46 -12.83 9.55
N PRO A 247 -3.83 -13.02 8.26
CA PRO A 247 -3.50 -14.26 7.57
C PRO A 247 -2.02 -14.52 7.84
N ARG A 248 -1.65 -15.73 8.25
CA ARG A 248 -0.26 -16.11 8.41
C ARG A 248 0.43 -15.78 7.11
N ILE A 249 1.19 -14.71 7.09
CA ILE A 249 2.14 -14.47 6.02
C ILE A 249 3.10 -15.65 6.22
N GLU A 250 2.99 -16.65 5.36
CA GLU A 250 4.03 -17.66 5.23
C GLU A 250 5.26 -16.89 4.76
N LEU A 251 6.07 -16.50 5.74
CA LEU A 251 7.41 -16.04 5.45
C LEU A 251 8.07 -17.19 4.69
N PRO A 252 8.70 -16.93 3.53
CA PRO A 252 9.42 -17.98 2.83
C PRO A 252 10.35 -18.65 3.85
N GLU A 253 10.30 -19.99 3.90
CA GLU A 253 11.17 -20.76 4.81
C GLU A 253 12.60 -20.26 4.65
N PRO A 254 13.26 -19.89 5.76
CA PRO A 254 14.63 -19.42 5.70
C PRO A 254 15.47 -20.55 5.12
N GLN A 255 16.15 -20.26 4.01
CA GLN A 255 17.13 -21.19 3.48
C GLN A 255 18.15 -21.45 4.57
N ALA A 256 18.39 -22.74 4.87
CA ALA A 256 19.27 -23.21 5.93
C ALA A 256 20.64 -22.51 5.82
N GLY A 257 21.01 -21.73 6.83
CA GLY A 257 22.29 -21.00 6.90
C GLY A 257 22.20 -19.49 7.05
N GLN A 258 21.05 -18.85 6.86
CA GLN A 258 20.89 -17.45 7.18
C GLN A 258 20.38 -17.32 8.63
N ALA A 259 21.23 -16.80 9.51
CA ALA A 259 20.80 -16.37 10.84
C ALA A 259 19.69 -15.33 10.65
N ILE A 260 18.45 -15.72 10.93
CA ILE A 260 17.30 -14.84 10.90
C ILE A 260 17.48 -13.90 12.08
N SER A 261 18.06 -12.74 11.83
CA SER A 261 17.73 -11.58 12.63
C SER A 261 16.26 -11.30 12.34
N LEU A 262 15.37 -11.94 13.09
CA LEU A 262 13.98 -11.53 13.22
C LEU A 262 14.00 -10.15 13.90
N ILE A 263 14.42 -9.15 13.15
CA ILE A 263 14.02 -7.80 13.41
C ILE A 263 12.51 -7.87 13.20
N TYR A 264 11.76 -7.85 14.29
CA TYR A 264 10.32 -7.61 14.28
C TYR A 264 10.11 -6.28 13.56
N GLU A 265 10.00 -6.31 12.23
CA GLU A 265 9.47 -5.18 11.52
C GLU A 265 8.06 -4.99 12.07
N PRO A 266 7.75 -3.82 12.65
CA PRO A 266 6.44 -3.62 13.24
C PRO A 266 5.39 -3.87 12.14
N ILE A 267 4.38 -4.67 12.43
CA ILE A 267 3.27 -4.91 11.52
C ILE A 267 2.69 -3.55 11.15
N THR A 268 2.73 -3.23 9.87
CA THR A 268 2.30 -1.94 9.31
C THR A 268 1.16 -2.16 8.31
N LEU A 269 0.54 -1.08 7.84
CA LEU A 269 -0.42 -1.15 6.72
C LEU A 269 0.15 -1.86 5.49
N ALA A 270 1.46 -1.76 5.27
CA ALA A 270 2.14 -2.37 4.12
C ALA A 270 2.23 -3.90 4.22
N SER A 271 2.23 -4.46 5.43
CA SER A 271 2.28 -5.90 5.66
C SER A 271 0.91 -6.59 5.60
N LEU A 272 -0.18 -5.81 5.53
CA LEU A 272 -1.54 -6.34 5.45
C LEU A 272 -1.97 -6.60 4.01
N PRO A 273 -2.83 -7.61 3.77
CA PRO A 273 -3.61 -7.69 2.55
C PRO A 273 -4.38 -6.39 2.30
N VAL A 274 -4.57 -6.01 1.03
CA VAL A 274 -5.19 -4.71 0.69
C VAL A 274 -6.57 -4.53 1.30
N TYR A 275 -7.38 -5.58 1.36
CA TYR A 275 -8.72 -5.51 1.97
C TYR A 275 -8.66 -5.20 3.48
N ALA A 276 -7.71 -5.80 4.20
CA ALA A 276 -7.50 -5.54 5.63
C ALA A 276 -6.93 -4.14 5.87
N ALA A 277 -5.92 -3.73 5.09
CA ALA A 277 -5.38 -2.38 5.13
C ALA A 277 -6.46 -1.32 4.86
N ARG A 278 -7.42 -1.61 3.97
CA ARG A 278 -8.57 -0.74 3.69
C ARG A 278 -9.47 -0.57 4.91
N GLY A 279 -9.76 -1.66 5.60
CA GLY A 279 -10.54 -1.61 6.85
C GLY A 279 -9.84 -0.80 7.93
N VAL A 280 -8.55 -1.04 8.15
CA VAL A 280 -7.73 -0.27 9.10
C VAL A 280 -7.70 1.21 8.74
N LEU A 281 -7.46 1.54 7.47
CA LEU A 281 -7.45 2.94 7.01
C LEU A 281 -8.82 3.60 7.14
N GLY A 282 -9.90 2.83 6.98
CA GLY A 282 -11.27 3.30 7.26
C GLY A 282 -11.48 3.68 8.72
N LEU A 283 -10.98 2.87 9.67
CA LEU A 283 -11.01 3.18 11.09
C LEU A 283 -10.15 4.40 11.44
N VAL A 284 -8.95 4.49 10.87
CA VAL A 284 -8.09 5.68 11.03
C VAL A 284 -8.81 6.93 10.52
N ALA A 285 -9.44 6.88 9.35
CA ALA A 285 -10.20 8.00 8.80
C ALA A 285 -11.40 8.38 9.68
N ALA A 286 -12.08 7.40 10.27
CA ALA A 286 -13.18 7.64 11.20
C ALA A 286 -12.70 8.28 12.52
N MET A 287 -11.56 7.81 13.06
CA MET A 287 -10.97 8.37 14.28
C MET A 287 -10.49 9.81 14.08
N LEU A 288 -9.77 10.08 13.00
CA LEU A 288 -9.29 11.42 12.67
C LEU A 288 -10.45 12.40 12.41
N ALA A 289 -11.56 11.91 11.87
CA ALA A 289 -12.76 12.74 11.65
C ALA A 289 -13.40 13.25 12.94
N ASN A 290 -13.26 12.54 14.05
CA ASN A 290 -13.80 12.95 15.35
C ASN A 290 -12.99 14.08 16.00
N LEU A 291 -11.78 14.37 15.48
CA LEU A 291 -10.91 15.45 15.98
C LEU A 291 -11.25 16.83 15.42
N GLU A 292 -12.20 16.98 14.52
CA GLU A 292 -12.55 18.26 13.93
C GLU A 292 -13.64 19.00 14.78
N PRO A 293 -13.30 19.65 15.92
CA PRO A 293 -14.27 20.43 16.68
C PRO A 293 -14.65 21.67 15.86
N GLY A 294 -15.86 21.70 15.37
CA GLY A 294 -16.42 22.90 14.76
C GLY A 294 -16.08 23.17 13.30
N SER A 295 -15.38 22.28 12.63
CA SER A 295 -15.03 22.46 11.23
C SER A 295 -16.29 22.54 10.36
N ARG A 296 -16.34 23.55 9.50
CA ARG A 296 -17.38 23.73 8.47
C ARG A 296 -17.48 22.54 7.48
N SER A 297 -16.65 21.55 7.64
CA SER A 297 -16.67 20.21 7.03
C SER A 297 -17.95 19.41 7.40
N ARG A 298 -18.78 19.86 8.35
CA ARG A 298 -20.15 19.36 8.55
C ARG A 298 -20.94 19.19 7.26
N HIS A 299 -20.57 19.91 6.22
CA HIS A 299 -21.21 19.79 4.90
C HIS A 299 -20.99 18.45 4.18
N ARG A 300 -19.94 17.67 4.52
CA ARG A 300 -19.67 16.39 3.85
C ARG A 300 -20.24 15.15 4.56
N TRP A 301 -20.59 15.26 5.85
CA TRP A 301 -21.34 14.25 6.58
C TRP A 301 -22.84 14.56 6.70
N ARG A 302 -23.36 15.40 5.80
CA ARG A 302 -24.75 15.86 5.89
C ARG A 302 -25.80 14.75 5.90
N SER A 303 -25.47 13.54 5.43
CA SER A 303 -26.39 12.42 5.41
C SER A 303 -26.37 11.57 6.70
N ASP A 304 -25.24 11.56 7.44
CA ASP A 304 -25.16 10.79 8.70
C ASP A 304 -23.95 11.24 9.56
N PRO A 305 -24.13 12.19 10.49
CA PRO A 305 -23.06 12.65 11.39
C PRO A 305 -22.65 11.59 12.43
N ALA A 306 -23.48 10.56 12.66
CA ALA A 306 -23.18 9.47 13.58
C ALA A 306 -22.32 8.36 12.96
N ALA A 307 -22.20 8.30 11.64
CA ALA A 307 -21.52 7.20 10.95
C ALA A 307 -20.07 6.97 11.39
N PRO A 308 -19.22 7.99 11.67
CA PRO A 308 -17.86 7.75 12.18
C PRO A 308 -17.85 7.12 13.57
N ILE A 309 -18.70 7.60 14.46
CA ILE A 309 -18.83 7.08 15.84
C ILE A 309 -19.31 5.64 15.78
N MET A 310 -20.35 5.34 15.01
CA MET A 310 -20.86 3.99 14.81
C MET A 310 -19.82 3.05 14.24
N THR A 311 -18.96 3.53 13.33
CA THR A 311 -17.85 2.75 12.79
C THR A 311 -16.83 2.36 13.85
N VAL A 312 -16.47 3.31 14.73
CA VAL A 312 -15.53 3.04 15.84
C VAL A 312 -16.18 2.16 16.90
N MET A 313 -17.46 2.37 17.23
CA MET A 313 -18.21 1.52 18.15
C MET A 313 -18.27 0.08 17.70
N SER A 314 -18.70 -0.16 16.46
CA SER A 314 -18.73 -1.52 15.89
C SER A 314 -17.36 -2.19 15.92
N PHE A 315 -16.28 -1.46 15.67
CA PHE A 315 -14.93 -1.98 15.80
C PHE A 315 -14.60 -2.35 17.25
N VAL A 316 -14.84 -1.46 18.22
CA VAL A 316 -14.54 -1.69 19.64
C VAL A 316 -15.33 -2.89 20.20
N GLU A 317 -16.56 -3.09 19.75
CA GLU A 317 -17.40 -4.25 20.10
C GLU A 317 -16.78 -5.58 19.62
N THR A 318 -16.08 -5.60 18.48
CA THR A 318 -15.43 -6.80 17.95
C THR A 318 -14.15 -7.18 18.69
N LEU A 319 -13.57 -6.25 19.46
CA LEU A 319 -12.31 -6.46 20.16
C LEU A 319 -12.46 -7.36 21.39
N SER A 320 -11.42 -8.15 21.67
CA SER A 320 -11.26 -8.82 22.95
C SER A 320 -11.15 -7.82 24.12
N ALA A 321 -11.34 -8.28 25.34
CA ALA A 321 -11.12 -7.45 26.52
C ALA A 321 -9.71 -6.86 26.58
N ASP A 322 -8.71 -7.63 26.17
CA ASP A 322 -7.32 -7.18 26.11
C ASP A 322 -7.08 -6.13 25.02
N GLY A 323 -7.67 -6.30 23.84
CA GLY A 323 -7.62 -5.32 22.77
C GLY A 323 -8.24 -3.97 23.19
N ARG A 324 -9.40 -4.00 23.85
CA ARG A 324 -10.02 -2.79 24.42
C ARG A 324 -9.16 -2.13 25.49
N ARG A 325 -8.56 -2.93 26.39
CA ARG A 325 -7.63 -2.44 27.43
C ARG A 325 -6.42 -1.76 26.80
N LEU A 326 -5.86 -2.36 25.78
CA LEU A 326 -4.71 -1.82 25.05
C LEU A 326 -5.03 -0.47 24.42
N LEU A 327 -6.15 -0.35 23.70
CA LEU A 327 -6.57 0.93 23.10
C LEU A 327 -6.77 2.03 24.15
N ARG A 328 -7.39 1.71 25.30
CA ARG A 328 -7.54 2.66 26.41
C ARG A 328 -6.19 3.10 26.98
N SER A 329 -5.29 2.15 27.20
CA SER A 329 -3.93 2.45 27.69
C SER A 329 -3.18 3.37 26.73
N TRP A 330 -3.27 3.11 25.43
CA TRP A 330 -2.62 3.95 24.41
C TRP A 330 -3.26 5.34 24.33
N ALA A 331 -4.58 5.43 24.42
CA ALA A 331 -5.28 6.71 24.47
C ALA A 331 -4.84 7.56 25.67
N ALA A 332 -4.65 6.93 26.83
CA ALA A 332 -4.27 7.62 28.06
C ALA A 332 -2.79 8.09 28.09
N THR A 333 -1.89 7.36 27.43
CA THR A 333 -0.44 7.57 27.58
C THR A 333 0.22 8.34 26.45
N ARG A 334 -0.44 8.51 25.30
CA ARG A 334 0.17 9.17 24.13
C ARG A 334 -0.25 10.62 23.99
N GLU A 335 0.73 11.50 24.14
CA GLU A 335 0.58 12.96 23.93
C GLU A 335 0.94 13.34 22.48
N CYS A 336 0.21 12.78 21.52
CA CYS A 336 0.41 13.05 20.10
C CYS A 336 -0.96 13.09 19.38
N PRO A 337 -1.06 13.63 18.15
CA PRO A 337 -2.34 13.70 17.43
C PRO A 337 -3.06 12.36 17.30
N ALA A 338 -2.33 11.26 17.16
CA ALA A 338 -2.91 9.92 17.15
C ALA A 338 -3.56 9.54 18.50
N GLY A 339 -2.90 9.87 19.61
CA GLY A 339 -3.44 9.66 20.95
C GLY A 339 -4.68 10.52 21.21
N GLU A 340 -4.69 11.77 20.75
CA GLU A 340 -5.86 12.65 20.84
C GLU A 340 -7.05 12.11 20.02
N ALA A 341 -6.79 11.64 18.81
CA ALA A 341 -7.81 11.01 17.96
C ALA A 341 -8.41 9.79 18.64
N LEU A 342 -7.56 8.97 19.25
CA LEU A 342 -7.98 7.77 19.93
C LEU A 342 -8.79 8.10 21.20
N ARG A 343 -8.34 9.08 22.01
CA ARG A 343 -9.10 9.56 23.20
C ARG A 343 -10.47 10.07 22.80
N ALA A 344 -10.54 10.95 21.80
CA ALA A 344 -11.82 11.49 21.33
C ALA A 344 -12.78 10.39 20.85
N ALA A 345 -12.26 9.41 20.11
CA ALA A 345 -13.03 8.27 19.63
C ALA A 345 -13.54 7.40 20.79
N MET A 346 -12.69 7.08 21.78
CA MET A 346 -13.07 6.25 22.92
C MET A 346 -14.07 6.96 23.83
N THR A 347 -13.91 8.27 24.10
CA THR A 347 -14.86 9.07 24.86
C THR A 347 -16.22 9.14 24.16
N ALA A 348 -16.24 9.29 22.83
CA ALA A 348 -17.46 9.28 22.05
C ALA A 348 -18.20 7.93 22.16
N VAL A 349 -17.46 6.81 22.12
CA VAL A 349 -18.03 5.46 22.30
C VAL A 349 -18.61 5.29 23.71
N GLU A 350 -17.90 5.73 24.74
CA GLU A 350 -18.35 5.62 26.15
C GLU A 350 -19.55 6.52 26.47
N GLY A 351 -19.71 7.66 25.80
CA GLY A 351 -20.84 8.56 25.93
C GLY A 351 -22.11 8.13 25.19
N PHE A 352 -22.03 7.09 24.35
CA PHE A 352 -23.15 6.51 23.61
C PHE A 352 -23.74 5.25 24.30
N VAL A 353 -23.03 4.67 25.25
CA VAL A 353 -23.50 3.56 26.13
C VAL A 353 -24.11 4.08 27.38
#